data_f55ab00d23eb213ef066919755d4aeba
#
_entry.id   f55ab00d23eb213ef066919755d4aeba
#
_cell.length_a   1.000
_cell.length_b   1.000
_cell.length_c   1.000
_cell.angle_alpha   90.00
_cell.angle_beta   90.00
_cell.angle_gamma   90.00
#
_symmetry.space_group_name_H-M   'P 1'
#
loop_
_entity.id
_entity.type
_entity.pdbx_description
1 polymer ?
#
loop_
_entity_poly.entity_id
_entity_poly.type
_entity_poly.pdbx_seq_one_letter_code
_entity_poly.pdbx_strand_id
1 'polypeptide(L)'
;MLNEPLQCKRYKSIILSMMSYKYGIIYGKDYEFSDEQLSEIQPDDIYKWMALKVFGQPDPSHDDNPTLGRSTSLEYYKKAISFFMPNRLATWNVLNKSGNPTRSQIIIDLIKAVRKKEVRKLGKPSAARRPLQFEEFNNTIAILHTYPDSIHRYEMSALCAFQFHMVGRIDDCVQLKKENLKPNDRFPFTLIAQLCWSKNVDNEREAPDQFLIGCMSTTYCVLLGWCPCHPP
;
A
#
# COMPACT_ATOMS: atom_id res chain seq x y z
N MET A 1 -18.97 -22.15 4.04
CA MET A 1 -17.59 -21.89 3.63
C MET A 1 -17.24 -20.50 4.11
N LEU A 2 -16.37 -20.39 5.13
CA LEU A 2 -15.88 -19.11 5.64
C LEU A 2 -15.02 -18.47 4.54
N ASN A 3 -15.36 -17.26 4.12
CA ASN A 3 -14.55 -16.51 3.15
C ASN A 3 -13.14 -16.34 3.72
N GLU A 4 -12.16 -17.03 3.13
CA GLU A 4 -10.76 -16.78 3.43
C GLU A 4 -10.45 -15.28 3.26
N PRO A 5 -9.78 -14.64 4.23
CA PRO A 5 -9.42 -13.24 4.11
C PRO A 5 -8.62 -13.02 2.81
N LEU A 6 -8.94 -11.96 2.07
CA LEU A 6 -8.25 -11.58 0.81
C LEU A 6 -6.72 -11.59 0.91
N GLN A 7 -6.20 -11.37 2.11
CA GLN A 7 -4.77 -11.39 2.42
C GLN A 7 -4.19 -12.81 2.36
N CYS A 8 -4.94 -13.84 2.76
CA CYS A 8 -4.53 -15.23 2.70
C CYS A 8 -4.33 -15.67 1.24
N LYS A 9 -5.26 -15.33 0.34
CA LYS A 9 -5.16 -15.65 -1.10
C LYS A 9 -3.92 -15.04 -1.76
N ARG A 10 -3.58 -13.79 -1.41
CA ARG A 10 -2.37 -13.12 -1.94
C ARG A 10 -1.08 -13.77 -1.44
N TYR A 11 -1.03 -14.15 -0.16
CA TYR A 11 0.13 -14.81 0.43
C TYR A 11 0.29 -16.24 -0.10
N LYS A 12 -0.83 -16.93 -0.38
CA LYS A 12 -0.82 -18.29 -0.95
C LYS A 12 -0.04 -18.35 -2.26
N SER A 13 -0.21 -17.38 -3.15
CA SER A 13 0.54 -17.35 -4.41
C SER A 13 2.05 -17.24 -4.21
N ILE A 14 2.50 -16.58 -3.15
CA ILE A 14 3.93 -16.42 -2.84
C ILE A 14 4.53 -17.72 -2.34
N ILE A 15 3.87 -18.39 -1.37
CA ILE A 15 4.37 -19.66 -0.85
C ILE A 15 4.37 -20.74 -1.94
N LEU A 16 3.34 -20.81 -2.79
CA LEU A 16 3.30 -21.72 -3.93
C LEU A 16 4.47 -21.47 -4.89
N SER A 17 4.77 -20.20 -5.22
CA SER A 17 5.90 -19.86 -6.10
C SER A 17 7.25 -20.23 -5.49
N MET A 18 7.42 -20.03 -4.19
CA MET A 18 8.66 -20.40 -3.49
C MET A 18 8.83 -21.92 -3.42
N MET A 19 7.79 -22.66 -3.08
CA MET A 19 7.83 -24.13 -3.01
C MET A 19 8.01 -24.75 -4.40
N SER A 20 7.39 -24.14 -5.44
CA SER A 20 7.62 -24.58 -6.83
C SER A 20 9.08 -24.40 -7.23
N TYR A 21 9.73 -23.32 -6.81
CA TYR A 21 11.16 -23.12 -7.03
C TYR A 21 12.00 -24.18 -6.30
N LYS A 22 11.69 -24.44 -5.01
CA LYS A 22 12.45 -25.40 -4.19
C LYS A 22 12.40 -26.81 -4.75
N TYR A 23 11.24 -27.29 -5.15
CA TYR A 23 11.02 -28.69 -5.58
C TYR A 23 11.00 -28.90 -7.09
N GLY A 24 11.01 -27.83 -7.89
CA GLY A 24 10.91 -27.92 -9.34
C GLY A 24 9.53 -28.39 -9.84
N ILE A 25 8.50 -28.29 -8.99
CA ILE A 25 7.13 -28.78 -9.25
C ILE A 25 6.17 -27.59 -9.29
N ILE A 26 5.26 -27.57 -10.28
CA ILE A 26 4.22 -26.55 -10.34
C ILE A 26 3.03 -27.00 -9.50
N TYR A 27 2.74 -26.29 -8.42
CA TYR A 27 1.60 -26.55 -7.55
C TYR A 27 0.33 -25.84 -8.03
N GLY A 28 -0.82 -26.50 -7.91
CA GLY A 28 -2.12 -25.92 -8.17
C GLY A 28 -2.48 -24.81 -7.16
N LYS A 29 -3.38 -23.90 -7.54
CA LYS A 29 -3.76 -22.75 -6.69
C LYS A 29 -4.38 -23.16 -5.34
N ASP A 30 -5.01 -24.33 -5.31
CA ASP A 30 -5.71 -24.83 -4.12
C ASP A 30 -4.86 -25.78 -3.27
N TYR A 31 -3.61 -26.01 -3.69
CA TYR A 31 -2.70 -26.88 -2.95
C TYR A 31 -2.39 -26.31 -1.56
N GLU A 32 -2.41 -27.16 -0.54
CA GLU A 32 -2.08 -26.84 0.84
C GLU A 32 -0.86 -27.68 1.28
N PHE A 33 0.12 -27.01 1.84
CA PHE A 33 1.33 -27.65 2.36
C PHE A 33 1.10 -28.11 3.78
N SER A 34 1.60 -29.31 4.13
CA SER A 34 1.61 -29.78 5.50
C SER A 34 2.68 -29.05 6.32
N ASP A 35 2.53 -29.10 7.67
CA ASP A 35 3.51 -28.49 8.58
C ASP A 35 4.89 -29.12 8.42
N GLU A 36 4.98 -30.41 8.09
CA GLU A 36 6.23 -31.09 7.80
C GLU A 36 6.92 -30.48 6.57
N GLN A 37 6.18 -30.33 5.45
CA GLN A 37 6.71 -29.73 4.24
C GLN A 37 7.17 -28.28 4.45
N LEU A 38 6.42 -27.52 5.24
CA LEU A 38 6.79 -26.14 5.60
C LEU A 38 8.02 -26.08 6.52
N SER A 39 8.17 -27.05 7.41
CA SER A 39 9.32 -27.16 8.31
C SER A 39 10.63 -27.54 7.60
N GLU A 40 10.56 -28.15 6.41
CA GLU A 40 11.72 -28.46 5.58
C GLU A 40 12.32 -27.24 4.86
N ILE A 41 11.65 -26.08 4.92
CA ILE A 41 12.13 -24.85 4.28
C ILE A 41 13.33 -24.32 5.03
N GLN A 42 14.46 -24.15 4.35
CA GLN A 42 15.67 -23.58 4.89
C GLN A 42 15.83 -22.10 4.48
N PRO A 43 16.59 -21.31 5.25
CA PRO A 43 16.90 -19.92 4.89
C PRO A 43 17.53 -19.78 3.51
N ASP A 44 18.36 -20.71 3.10
CA ASP A 44 19.04 -20.73 1.80
C ASP A 44 18.04 -20.88 0.63
N ASP A 45 17.01 -21.72 0.81
CA ASP A 45 15.94 -21.87 -0.20
C ASP A 45 15.22 -20.53 -0.45
N ILE A 46 14.88 -19.85 0.64
CA ILE A 46 14.20 -18.54 0.58
C ILE A 46 15.14 -17.48 0.00
N TYR A 47 16.41 -17.47 0.42
CA TYR A 47 17.41 -16.54 -0.08
C TYR A 47 17.56 -16.65 -1.60
N LYS A 48 17.82 -17.85 -2.12
CA LYS A 48 18.01 -18.10 -3.55
C LYS A 48 16.77 -17.73 -4.36
N TRP A 49 15.59 -18.09 -3.88
CA TRP A 49 14.34 -17.72 -4.53
C TRP A 49 14.12 -16.20 -4.54
N MET A 50 14.39 -15.52 -3.41
CA MET A 50 14.28 -14.06 -3.33
C MET A 50 15.32 -13.36 -4.23
N ALA A 51 16.55 -13.85 -4.26
CA ALA A 51 17.61 -13.35 -5.11
C ALA A 51 17.24 -13.48 -6.58
N LEU A 52 16.72 -14.63 -7.00
CA LEU A 52 16.22 -14.84 -8.35
C LEU A 52 15.13 -13.81 -8.72
N LYS A 53 14.21 -13.47 -7.80
CA LYS A 53 13.14 -12.48 -8.05
C LYS A 53 13.64 -11.05 -8.21
N VAL A 54 14.81 -10.72 -7.68
CA VAL A 54 15.33 -9.36 -7.64
C VAL A 54 16.51 -9.15 -8.58
N PHE A 55 17.40 -10.14 -8.66
CA PHE A 55 18.60 -10.08 -9.50
C PHE A 55 18.50 -10.89 -10.80
N GLY A 56 17.49 -11.81 -10.90
CA GLY A 56 17.38 -12.73 -12.03
C GLY A 56 18.24 -13.98 -11.91
N GLN A 57 19.00 -14.11 -10.83
CA GLN A 57 19.87 -15.27 -10.54
C GLN A 57 19.86 -15.59 -9.05
N PRO A 58 20.02 -16.89 -8.64
CA PRO A 58 19.90 -17.31 -7.25
C PRO A 58 21.09 -16.92 -6.39
N ASP A 59 22.28 -16.78 -6.98
CA ASP A 59 23.53 -16.47 -6.29
C ASP A 59 24.16 -15.19 -6.88
N PRO A 60 23.62 -14.00 -6.55
CA PRO A 60 24.15 -12.75 -7.08
C PRO A 60 25.50 -12.42 -6.48
N SER A 61 26.40 -11.89 -7.29
CA SER A 61 27.67 -11.34 -6.83
C SER A 61 27.46 -10.01 -6.09
N HIS A 62 28.48 -9.55 -5.37
CA HIS A 62 28.41 -8.26 -4.68
C HIS A 62 28.14 -7.08 -5.64
N ASP A 63 28.60 -7.19 -6.87
CA ASP A 63 28.50 -6.12 -7.87
C ASP A 63 27.19 -6.14 -8.66
N ASP A 64 26.40 -7.21 -8.60
CA ASP A 64 25.13 -7.34 -9.31
C ASP A 64 24.08 -6.36 -8.78
N ASN A 65 23.38 -5.73 -9.71
CA ASN A 65 22.35 -4.75 -9.38
C ASN A 65 20.94 -5.36 -9.37
N PRO A 66 20.08 -5.04 -8.37
CA PRO A 66 18.72 -5.55 -8.26
C PRO A 66 17.79 -4.84 -9.25
N THR A 67 17.76 -5.30 -10.52
CA THR A 67 17.02 -4.67 -11.61
C THR A 67 15.57 -5.13 -11.73
N LEU A 68 15.23 -6.33 -11.22
CA LEU A 68 13.91 -6.93 -11.40
C LEU A 68 12.95 -6.64 -10.24
N GLY A 69 13.46 -6.46 -9.03
CA GLY A 69 12.64 -6.27 -7.84
C GLY A 69 13.23 -5.26 -6.86
N ARG A 70 12.46 -4.92 -5.83
CA ARG A 70 12.83 -3.95 -4.79
C ARG A 70 12.83 -4.58 -3.40
N SER A 71 13.50 -3.92 -2.44
CA SER A 71 13.51 -4.33 -1.03
C SER A 71 12.12 -4.45 -0.43
N THR A 72 11.17 -3.58 -0.82
CA THR A 72 9.77 -3.65 -0.38
C THR A 72 9.06 -4.92 -0.85
N SER A 73 9.40 -5.42 -2.05
CA SER A 73 8.88 -6.70 -2.54
C SER A 73 9.44 -7.87 -1.73
N LEU A 74 10.74 -7.81 -1.37
CA LEU A 74 11.37 -8.83 -0.52
C LEU A 74 10.74 -8.85 0.89
N GLU A 75 10.46 -7.68 1.47
CA GLU A 75 9.75 -7.59 2.76
C GLU A 75 8.34 -8.20 2.67
N TYR A 76 7.63 -7.95 1.58
CA TYR A 76 6.34 -8.56 1.33
C TYR A 76 6.44 -10.08 1.21
N TYR A 77 7.42 -10.61 0.47
CA TYR A 77 7.68 -12.04 0.34
C TYR A 77 8.03 -12.67 1.69
N LYS A 78 8.93 -12.04 2.45
CA LYS A 78 9.26 -12.45 3.81
C LYS A 78 8.02 -12.58 4.70
N LYS A 79 7.15 -11.56 4.67
CA LYS A 79 5.91 -11.54 5.44
C LYS A 79 4.95 -12.65 5.00
N ALA A 80 4.80 -12.84 3.69
CA ALA A 80 3.92 -13.85 3.12
C ALA A 80 4.37 -15.29 3.47
N ILE A 81 5.66 -15.60 3.33
CA ILE A 81 6.19 -16.91 3.68
C ILE A 81 6.10 -17.13 5.20
N SER A 82 6.48 -16.13 6.01
CA SER A 82 6.38 -16.20 7.46
C SER A 82 4.95 -16.50 7.95
N PHE A 83 3.94 -16.08 7.20
CA PHE A 83 2.53 -16.31 7.54
C PHE A 83 2.19 -17.80 7.60
N PHE A 84 2.77 -18.62 6.74
CA PHE A 84 2.51 -20.06 6.67
C PHE A 84 3.45 -20.90 7.56
N MET A 85 4.52 -20.31 8.11
CA MET A 85 5.45 -21.08 8.95
C MET A 85 4.78 -21.55 10.24
N PRO A 86 4.96 -22.84 10.64
CA PRO A 86 4.41 -23.37 11.88
C PRO A 86 4.85 -22.55 13.12
N ASN A 87 6.14 -22.16 13.16
CA ASN A 87 6.74 -21.40 14.24
C ASN A 87 6.94 -19.91 13.88
N ARG A 88 5.86 -19.20 13.57
CA ARG A 88 5.87 -17.82 13.02
C ARG A 88 6.70 -16.82 13.83
N LEU A 89 6.68 -16.91 15.15
CA LEU A 89 7.32 -15.96 16.05
C LEU A 89 8.74 -16.34 16.45
N ALA A 90 9.10 -17.60 16.29
CA ALA A 90 10.42 -18.09 16.69
C ALA A 90 11.54 -17.50 15.80
N THR A 91 12.63 -17.08 16.41
CA THR A 91 13.85 -16.72 15.69
C THR A 91 14.49 -17.98 15.10
N TRP A 92 15.15 -17.83 13.96
CA TRP A 92 15.87 -18.95 13.36
C TRP A 92 17.11 -19.30 14.19
N ASN A 93 17.22 -20.56 14.59
CA ASN A 93 18.39 -21.09 15.24
C ASN A 93 19.23 -21.88 14.22
N VAL A 94 20.45 -21.39 13.95
CA VAL A 94 21.34 -21.97 12.95
C VAL A 94 21.88 -23.38 13.39
N LEU A 95 22.11 -23.57 14.70
CA LEU A 95 22.66 -24.81 15.22
C LEU A 95 21.66 -25.96 15.12
N ASN A 96 20.43 -25.71 15.52
CA ASN A 96 19.39 -26.72 15.54
C ASN A 96 18.55 -26.74 14.24
N LYS A 97 18.82 -25.83 13.28
CA LYS A 97 18.04 -25.64 12.03
C LYS A 97 16.54 -25.56 12.31
N SER A 98 16.16 -24.84 13.35
CA SER A 98 14.77 -24.73 13.82
C SER A 98 14.33 -23.28 13.97
N GLY A 99 13.01 -23.07 13.96
CA GLY A 99 12.40 -21.75 14.02
C GLY A 99 11.88 -21.27 12.67
N ASN A 100 11.68 -19.97 12.54
CA ASN A 100 11.17 -19.37 11.29
C ASN A 100 12.35 -18.98 10.38
N PRO A 101 12.54 -19.67 9.23
CA PRO A 101 13.66 -19.41 8.32
C PRO A 101 13.64 -17.99 7.73
N THR A 102 12.47 -17.34 7.63
CA THR A 102 12.38 -15.95 7.16
C THR A 102 12.99 -14.94 8.14
N ARG A 103 13.22 -15.33 9.39
CA ARG A 103 13.86 -14.50 10.44
C ARG A 103 15.35 -14.74 10.55
N SER A 104 15.95 -15.50 9.64
CA SER A 104 17.38 -15.70 9.57
C SER A 104 18.14 -14.45 9.18
N GLN A 105 19.42 -14.37 9.61
CA GLN A 105 20.26 -13.22 9.32
C GLN A 105 20.50 -13.03 7.80
N ILE A 106 20.66 -14.14 7.06
CA ILE A 106 20.90 -14.10 5.62
C ILE A 106 19.76 -13.38 4.84
N ILE A 107 18.52 -13.60 5.24
CA ILE A 107 17.35 -12.92 4.62
C ILE A 107 17.33 -11.44 4.98
N ILE A 108 17.65 -11.11 6.23
CA ILE A 108 17.71 -9.71 6.67
C ILE A 108 18.80 -8.97 5.91
N ASP A 109 19.96 -9.58 5.73
CA ASP A 109 21.11 -8.98 5.07
C ASP A 109 20.87 -8.82 3.56
N LEU A 110 20.21 -9.77 2.91
CA LEU A 110 19.77 -9.62 1.51
C LEU A 110 18.87 -8.38 1.34
N ILE A 111 17.86 -8.24 2.19
CA ILE A 111 16.94 -7.09 2.11
C ILE A 111 17.69 -5.77 2.35
N LYS A 112 18.60 -5.73 3.32
CA LYS A 112 19.45 -4.56 3.59
C LYS A 112 20.37 -4.23 2.41
N ALA A 113 20.97 -5.23 1.78
CA ALA A 113 21.85 -5.06 0.63
C ALA A 113 21.10 -4.46 -0.57
N VAL A 114 19.91 -5.00 -0.88
CA VAL A 114 19.05 -4.44 -1.94
C VAL A 114 18.66 -3.00 -1.62
N ARG A 115 18.24 -2.70 -0.38
CA ARG A 115 17.90 -1.34 0.06
C ARG A 115 19.07 -0.37 -0.09
N LYS A 116 20.29 -0.79 0.26
CA LYS A 116 21.50 0.02 0.05
C LYS A 116 21.71 0.38 -1.41
N LYS A 117 21.53 -0.59 -2.32
CA LYS A 117 21.66 -0.36 -3.77
C LYS A 117 20.57 0.56 -4.32
N GLU A 118 19.34 0.45 -3.80
CA GLU A 118 18.24 1.37 -4.15
C GLU A 118 18.56 2.82 -3.77
N VAL A 119 19.06 3.06 -2.57
CA VAL A 119 19.48 4.41 -2.12
C VAL A 119 20.56 5.00 -3.01
N ARG A 120 21.47 4.16 -3.50
CA ARG A 120 22.54 4.53 -4.44
C ARG A 120 22.06 4.65 -5.91
N LYS A 121 20.76 4.50 -6.16
CA LYS A 121 20.16 4.52 -7.51
C LYS A 121 20.69 3.41 -8.45
N LEU A 122 21.22 2.34 -7.89
CA LEU A 122 21.75 1.18 -8.63
C LEU A 122 20.69 0.08 -8.80
N GLY A 123 19.53 0.22 -8.19
CA GLY A 123 18.44 -0.75 -8.23
C GLY A 123 17.28 -0.32 -9.12
N LYS A 124 16.25 -1.18 -9.16
CA LYS A 124 14.99 -0.89 -9.86
C LYS A 124 14.40 0.44 -9.39
N PRO A 125 14.04 1.37 -10.31
CA PRO A 125 13.38 2.61 -9.96
C PRO A 125 12.09 2.38 -9.16
N SER A 126 11.77 3.32 -8.27
CA SER A 126 10.51 3.25 -7.55
C SER A 126 9.35 3.54 -8.48
N ALA A 127 8.39 2.62 -8.58
CA ALA A 127 7.09 2.85 -9.19
C ALA A 127 6.05 3.34 -8.16
N ALA A 128 6.49 3.72 -6.96
CA ALA A 128 5.60 4.27 -5.96
C ALA A 128 5.00 5.59 -6.47
N ARG A 129 3.73 5.77 -6.20
CA ARG A 129 3.05 7.05 -6.47
C ARG A 129 3.77 8.15 -5.68
N ARG A 130 4.14 9.21 -6.35
CA ARG A 130 4.65 10.42 -5.70
C ARG A 130 3.50 11.34 -5.29
N PRO A 131 3.71 12.23 -4.32
CA PRO A 131 2.73 13.26 -4.02
C PRO A 131 2.42 14.10 -5.26
N LEU A 132 1.16 14.47 -5.41
CA LEU A 132 0.71 15.41 -6.45
C LEU A 132 1.27 16.79 -6.13
N GLN A 133 1.93 17.42 -7.10
CA GLN A 133 2.39 18.79 -6.98
C GLN A 133 1.22 19.75 -7.18
N PHE A 134 1.31 20.95 -6.60
CA PHE A 134 0.22 21.93 -6.71
C PHE A 134 -0.10 22.31 -8.15
N GLU A 135 0.91 22.46 -9.00
CA GLU A 135 0.72 22.74 -10.43
C GLU A 135 -0.03 21.61 -11.16
N GLU A 136 0.27 20.37 -10.81
CA GLU A 136 -0.43 19.21 -11.40
C GLU A 136 -1.87 19.12 -10.91
N PHE A 137 -2.12 19.47 -9.65
CA PHE A 137 -3.46 19.60 -9.11
C PHE A 137 -4.23 20.68 -9.88
N ASN A 138 -3.66 21.86 -10.08
CA ASN A 138 -4.26 22.94 -10.85
C ASN A 138 -4.60 22.52 -12.28
N ASN A 139 -3.68 21.85 -12.96
CA ASN A 139 -3.91 21.33 -14.31
C ASN A 139 -5.03 20.29 -14.32
N THR A 140 -5.09 19.42 -13.31
CA THR A 140 -6.17 18.43 -13.20
C THR A 140 -7.53 19.11 -13.05
N ILE A 141 -7.64 20.09 -12.16
CA ILE A 141 -8.89 20.85 -11.98
C ILE A 141 -9.27 21.60 -13.26
N ALA A 142 -8.30 22.22 -13.93
CA ALA A 142 -8.55 22.92 -15.20
C ALA A 142 -9.11 21.96 -16.28
N ILE A 143 -8.54 20.76 -16.40
CA ILE A 143 -9.03 19.72 -17.31
C ILE A 143 -10.45 19.28 -16.93
N LEU A 144 -10.70 19.05 -15.63
CA LEU A 144 -12.04 18.67 -15.15
C LEU A 144 -13.10 19.73 -15.51
N HIS A 145 -12.75 21.01 -15.42
CA HIS A 145 -13.65 22.10 -15.80
C HIS A 145 -14.00 22.17 -17.31
N THR A 146 -13.24 21.51 -18.16
CA THR A 146 -13.55 21.38 -19.60
C THR A 146 -14.45 20.17 -19.93
N TYR A 147 -14.77 19.33 -18.94
CA TYR A 147 -15.55 18.13 -19.17
C TYR A 147 -16.99 18.48 -19.65
N PRO A 148 -17.51 17.81 -20.71
CA PRO A 148 -18.80 18.18 -21.31
C PRO A 148 -19.98 18.06 -20.36
N ASP A 149 -20.01 17.00 -19.55
CA ASP A 149 -21.08 16.79 -18.57
C ASP A 149 -20.88 17.70 -17.36
N SER A 150 -21.83 18.62 -17.17
CA SER A 150 -21.77 19.62 -16.10
C SER A 150 -21.83 18.99 -14.71
N ILE A 151 -22.64 17.95 -14.51
CA ILE A 151 -22.79 17.29 -13.21
C ILE A 151 -21.48 16.62 -12.82
N HIS A 152 -20.97 15.75 -13.67
CA HIS A 152 -19.68 15.07 -13.44
C HIS A 152 -18.52 16.05 -13.28
N ARG A 153 -18.51 17.13 -14.04
CA ARG A 153 -17.51 18.19 -13.94
C ARG A 153 -17.45 18.78 -12.53
N TYR A 154 -18.60 19.16 -11.97
CA TYR A 154 -18.66 19.75 -10.64
C TYR A 154 -18.37 18.73 -9.54
N GLU A 155 -18.95 17.54 -9.61
CA GLU A 155 -18.72 16.48 -8.63
C GLU A 155 -17.26 16.08 -8.54
N MET A 156 -16.60 15.83 -9.67
CA MET A 156 -15.19 15.42 -9.70
C MET A 156 -14.26 16.54 -9.27
N SER A 157 -14.54 17.77 -9.65
CA SER A 157 -13.74 18.93 -9.22
C SER A 157 -13.88 19.16 -7.72
N ALA A 158 -15.09 19.08 -7.18
CA ALA A 158 -15.37 19.20 -5.75
C ALA A 158 -14.66 18.09 -4.96
N LEU A 159 -14.76 16.84 -5.42
CA LEU A 159 -14.12 15.69 -4.80
C LEU A 159 -12.60 15.85 -4.79
N CYS A 160 -11.99 16.25 -5.91
CA CYS A 160 -10.54 16.47 -5.99
C CYS A 160 -10.09 17.62 -5.08
N ALA A 161 -10.81 18.74 -5.08
CA ALA A 161 -10.53 19.88 -4.21
C ALA A 161 -10.63 19.47 -2.72
N PHE A 162 -11.68 18.73 -2.38
CA PHE A 162 -11.89 18.24 -1.03
C PHE A 162 -10.77 17.28 -0.60
N GLN A 163 -10.44 16.29 -1.43
CA GLN A 163 -9.36 15.35 -1.17
C GLN A 163 -8.01 16.06 -0.96
N PHE A 164 -7.73 17.08 -1.77
CA PHE A 164 -6.51 17.87 -1.66
C PHE A 164 -6.45 18.63 -0.34
N HIS A 165 -7.52 19.30 0.06
CA HIS A 165 -7.58 20.06 1.32
C HIS A 165 -7.53 19.16 2.56
N MET A 166 -8.20 18.02 2.52
CA MET A 166 -8.28 17.10 3.65
C MET A 166 -7.07 16.17 3.75
N VAL A 167 -6.19 16.14 2.73
CA VAL A 167 -5.10 15.17 2.62
C VAL A 167 -5.62 13.74 2.85
N GLY A 168 -6.92 13.54 2.52
CA GLY A 168 -7.66 12.29 2.74
C GLY A 168 -7.41 11.25 1.65
N ARG A 169 -7.74 10.02 1.94
CA ARG A 169 -7.85 9.00 0.91
C ARG A 169 -9.13 9.23 0.11
N ILE A 170 -9.13 8.80 -1.15
CA ILE A 170 -10.32 8.94 -2.00
C ILE A 170 -11.54 8.25 -1.37
N ASP A 171 -11.36 7.08 -0.78
CA ASP A 171 -12.43 6.33 -0.11
C ASP A 171 -13.01 7.11 1.09
N ASP A 172 -12.16 7.79 1.86
CA ASP A 172 -12.58 8.61 2.99
C ASP A 172 -13.41 9.81 2.53
N CYS A 173 -13.03 10.41 1.40
CA CYS A 173 -13.74 11.56 0.82
C CYS A 173 -15.08 11.18 0.16
N VAL A 174 -15.12 10.06 -0.55
CA VAL A 174 -16.35 9.57 -1.23
C VAL A 174 -17.42 9.15 -0.23
N GLN A 175 -17.02 8.66 0.93
CA GLN A 175 -17.96 8.24 1.97
C GLN A 175 -18.40 9.38 2.90
N LEU A 176 -17.89 10.59 2.70
CA LEU A 176 -18.28 11.75 3.50
C LEU A 176 -19.76 12.08 3.28
N LYS A 177 -20.51 12.18 4.36
CA LYS A 177 -21.93 12.53 4.35
C LYS A 177 -22.12 13.97 4.80
N LYS A 178 -23.27 14.55 4.47
CA LYS A 178 -23.63 15.90 4.89
C LYS A 178 -23.59 16.07 6.42
N GLU A 179 -23.94 15.03 7.16
CA GLU A 179 -23.94 15.02 8.63
C GLU A 179 -22.52 15.14 9.23
N ASN A 180 -21.50 14.77 8.44
CA ASN A 180 -20.11 14.89 8.85
C ASN A 180 -19.52 16.29 8.63
N LEU A 181 -20.32 17.19 8.04
CA LEU A 181 -19.95 18.58 7.79
C LEU A 181 -20.79 19.49 8.71
N LYS A 182 -20.12 20.33 9.45
CA LYS A 182 -20.78 21.29 10.37
C LYS A 182 -20.19 22.68 10.17
N PRO A 183 -21.02 23.73 10.26
CA PRO A 183 -20.50 25.09 10.39
C PRO A 183 -19.57 25.17 11.60
N ASN A 184 -18.55 25.99 11.50
CA ASN A 184 -17.65 26.23 12.61
C ASN A 184 -18.12 27.47 13.40
N ASP A 185 -18.64 27.25 14.57
CA ASP A 185 -19.15 28.34 15.42
C ASP A 185 -18.06 29.31 15.87
N ARG A 186 -16.82 28.81 15.98
CA ARG A 186 -15.68 29.62 16.43
C ARG A 186 -15.08 30.48 15.32
N PHE A 187 -15.11 29.99 14.07
CA PHE A 187 -14.55 30.67 12.92
C PHE A 187 -15.58 30.74 11.80
N PRO A 188 -16.31 31.87 11.68
CA PRO A 188 -17.29 32.09 10.64
C PRO A 188 -16.73 31.84 9.24
N PHE A 189 -17.55 31.39 8.33
CA PHE A 189 -17.20 31.04 6.94
C PHE A 189 -16.24 29.87 6.77
N THR A 190 -16.10 29.03 7.80
CA THR A 190 -15.38 27.75 7.73
C THR A 190 -16.32 26.60 8.08
N LEU A 191 -15.98 25.40 7.61
CA LEU A 191 -16.67 24.17 8.00
C LEU A 191 -15.72 23.28 8.80
N ILE A 192 -16.30 22.45 9.62
CA ILE A 192 -15.62 21.34 10.29
C ILE A 192 -16.08 20.06 9.60
N ALA A 193 -15.12 19.25 9.19
CA ALA A 193 -15.36 17.93 8.62
C ALA A 193 -14.74 16.85 9.49
N GLN A 194 -15.47 15.74 9.67
CA GLN A 194 -14.97 14.56 10.36
C GLN A 194 -14.84 13.39 9.38
N LEU A 195 -13.64 12.88 9.21
CA LEU A 195 -13.37 11.68 8.38
C LEU A 195 -13.56 10.40 9.20
N CYS A 196 -14.80 10.07 9.50
CA CYS A 196 -15.15 8.91 10.33
C CYS A 196 -14.80 7.56 9.70
N TRP A 197 -14.59 7.51 8.40
CA TRP A 197 -14.31 6.30 7.63
C TRP A 197 -12.81 6.03 7.40
N SER A 198 -11.95 6.81 8.02
CA SER A 198 -10.52 6.60 7.90
C SER A 198 -10.11 5.27 8.52
N LYS A 199 -9.27 4.52 7.83
CA LYS A 199 -8.80 3.18 8.22
C LYS A 199 -8.22 3.11 9.64
N ASN A 200 -7.76 4.23 10.18
CA ASN A 200 -7.10 4.32 11.47
C ASN A 200 -8.03 4.86 12.58
N VAL A 201 -9.32 5.04 12.28
CA VAL A 201 -10.32 5.52 13.24
C VAL A 201 -11.19 4.35 13.64
N ASP A 202 -10.95 3.83 14.82
CA ASP A 202 -11.70 2.70 15.38
C ASP A 202 -12.89 3.17 16.22
N ASN A 203 -12.87 4.42 16.71
CA ASN A 203 -13.93 5.04 17.50
C ASN A 203 -14.33 6.40 16.93
N GLU A 204 -15.62 6.72 16.98
CA GLU A 204 -16.17 8.00 16.51
C GLU A 204 -15.48 9.22 17.15
N ARG A 205 -15.09 9.11 18.42
CA ARG A 205 -14.39 10.17 19.16
C ARG A 205 -12.95 10.41 18.72
N GLU A 206 -12.37 9.48 17.97
CA GLU A 206 -10.97 9.56 17.49
C GLU A 206 -10.87 10.16 16.09
N ALA A 207 -12.00 10.36 15.40
CA ALA A 207 -12.01 11.04 14.13
C ALA A 207 -11.66 12.52 14.33
N PRO A 208 -10.50 13.00 13.87
CA PRO A 208 -10.10 14.37 14.10
C PRO A 208 -11.00 15.32 13.31
N ASP A 209 -11.37 16.42 13.95
CA ASP A 209 -12.00 17.55 13.28
C ASP A 209 -10.98 18.19 12.32
N GLN A 210 -11.36 18.35 11.07
CA GLN A 210 -10.57 19.03 10.08
C GLN A 210 -11.28 20.30 9.61
N PHE A 211 -10.54 21.41 9.57
CA PHE A 211 -11.09 22.67 9.14
C PHE A 211 -11.06 22.81 7.62
N LEU A 212 -12.21 23.09 7.03
CA LEU A 212 -12.34 23.45 5.64
C LEU A 212 -12.43 24.96 5.54
N ILE A 213 -11.44 25.55 4.90
CA ILE A 213 -11.32 27.00 4.72
C ILE A 213 -11.48 27.28 3.23
N GLY A 214 -12.38 28.22 2.91
CA GLY A 214 -12.53 28.71 1.55
C GLY A 214 -11.29 29.43 1.08
N CYS A 215 -11.06 29.47 -0.21
CA CYS A 215 -9.98 30.23 -0.81
C CYS A 215 -10.53 31.31 -1.77
N MET A 216 -9.68 32.28 -2.12
CA MET A 216 -10.04 33.39 -3.00
C MET A 216 -10.30 32.95 -4.46
N SER A 217 -9.79 31.81 -4.85
CA SER A 217 -10.02 31.25 -6.19
C SER A 217 -11.29 30.42 -6.21
N THR A 218 -12.24 30.80 -7.01
CA THR A 218 -13.50 30.05 -7.21
C THR A 218 -13.26 28.65 -7.79
N THR A 219 -12.18 28.48 -8.54
CA THR A 219 -11.82 27.21 -9.20
C THR A 219 -11.38 26.14 -8.19
N TYR A 220 -10.75 26.54 -7.07
CA TYR A 220 -10.18 25.60 -6.08
C TYR A 220 -10.90 25.65 -4.75
N CYS A 221 -11.89 26.53 -4.62
CA CYS A 221 -12.55 26.69 -3.33
C CYS A 221 -13.38 25.46 -2.98
N VAL A 222 -12.91 24.73 -1.99
CA VAL A 222 -13.60 23.52 -1.52
C VAL A 222 -15.02 23.82 -1.02
N LEU A 223 -15.27 25.01 -0.47
CA LEU A 223 -16.59 25.40 0.03
C LEU A 223 -17.58 25.65 -1.13
N LEU A 224 -17.13 26.24 -2.25
CA LEU A 224 -17.96 26.47 -3.42
C LEU A 224 -18.30 25.18 -4.16
N GLY A 225 -17.36 24.24 -4.20
CA GLY A 225 -17.62 22.92 -4.79
C GLY A 225 -18.68 22.12 -4.04
N TRP A 226 -18.93 22.44 -2.77
CA TRP A 226 -19.95 21.82 -1.94
C TRP A 226 -21.27 22.61 -1.85
N CYS A 227 -21.29 23.82 -2.34
CA CYS A 227 -22.54 24.54 -2.44
C CYS A 227 -23.46 23.78 -3.42
N PRO A 228 -24.65 23.32 -3.03
CA PRO A 228 -25.60 22.76 -3.97
C PRO A 228 -26.13 23.91 -4.83
N CYS A 229 -25.33 24.30 -5.81
CA CYS A 229 -25.83 25.13 -6.88
C CYS A 229 -26.77 24.26 -7.67
N HIS A 230 -28.06 24.28 -7.33
CA HIS A 230 -29.09 23.94 -8.27
C HIS A 230 -28.84 24.83 -9.49
N PRO A 231 -28.59 24.24 -10.67
CA PRO A 231 -28.64 25.04 -11.89
C PRO A 231 -30.02 25.69 -11.98
N PRO A 232 -30.12 26.90 -12.46
CA PRO A 232 -31.40 27.55 -12.69
C PRO A 232 -32.25 26.74 -13.66
#